data_ceedd43591d79e7bcec40a88e12428a6
#
_entry.id   ceedd43591d79e7bcec40a88e12428a6
#
_cell.length_a   1.000
_cell.length_b   1.000
_cell.length_c   1.000
_cell.angle_alpha   90.00
_cell.angle_beta   90.00
_cell.angle_gamma   90.00
#
_symmetry.space_group_name_H-M   'P 1'
#
loop_
_entity.id
_entity.type
_entity.pdbx_description
1 polymer ?
#
loop_
_entity_poly.entity_id
_entity_poly.type
_entity_poly.pdbx_seq_one_letter_code
_entity_poly.pdbx_strand_id
1 'polypeptide(L)'
;VSQDLVIDSKEWKKYTMVMKSNRTIAKANLRIFLSNPQHRSGTGTVDLEHVSLFPVDTWMGHENGMRKDLAQALYDMRPGVFRFPGGCIVEGSNLETRYQWKHTVGPVENRPLNKNRWESTFTNRYYPDYFQSYGLGFYEYFLLSEEIGAAPLPVLNVGMACQYQNWDNEKAHAACNAEDLKPYIDDALDLIEFANGSTDTKWGKLRADMGHPEPFNMKYLGIGNEQWDKFYFDRLKFFVEAVRKAHPEILIIGSSGPDSEGKMFDLGWEDMKKQKVDLVDEHFYRPVDWFKNSMNRYDDYDRNGPKVFAGEYACHDHGNRMKWNHAGASIYEAAFMTTLERNADIVHMATYAPLFAHVEGWQWRPDLIWFDNLRSVKSVSYYVQQMYAKNMGTNVVPATLATPTPKGEDGLFTSAVFDKNTGEYIVKVINTTDKAQTVNIKFDGLKKIEGNAATVTLDCSDYTLDNTLDHPNAIIPQDGWAAVEGNVIKTTVQGKNFVIFKVKK
;
A
#
# COMPACT_ATOMS: atom_id res chain seq x y z
N VAL A 1 31.64 -6.64 19.02
CA VAL A 1 32.18 -7.51 17.97
C VAL A 1 33.06 -6.67 17.06
N SER A 2 34.24 -7.10 16.72
CA SER A 2 35.13 -6.45 15.76
C SER A 2 35.64 -7.50 14.77
N GLN A 3 35.94 -7.07 13.56
CA GLN A 3 36.51 -7.88 12.51
C GLN A 3 37.47 -7.02 11.70
N ASP A 4 38.64 -7.57 11.36
CA ASP A 4 39.62 -6.89 10.54
C ASP A 4 39.35 -7.17 9.07
N LEU A 5 39.50 -6.11 8.26
CA LEU A 5 39.41 -6.17 6.81
C LEU A 5 40.70 -5.61 6.23
N VAL A 6 41.32 -6.36 5.33
CA VAL A 6 42.53 -5.92 4.65
C VAL A 6 42.16 -5.26 3.33
N ILE A 7 42.49 -3.98 3.19
CA ILE A 7 42.33 -3.24 1.95
C ILE A 7 43.58 -3.46 1.11
N ASP A 8 43.43 -4.19 0.00
CA ASP A 8 44.53 -4.66 -0.86
C ASP A 8 44.45 -4.14 -2.31
N SER A 9 43.51 -3.23 -2.59
CA SER A 9 43.26 -2.71 -3.92
C SER A 9 43.32 -1.19 -3.95
N LYS A 10 43.81 -0.63 -5.07
CA LYS A 10 43.71 0.80 -5.41
C LYS A 10 42.48 1.11 -6.26
N GLU A 11 41.81 0.08 -6.75
CA GLU A 11 40.57 0.17 -7.48
C GLU A 11 39.39 -0.09 -6.55
N TRP A 12 38.20 0.42 -6.89
CA TRP A 12 36.98 0.10 -6.18
C TRP A 12 36.76 -1.41 -6.10
N LYS A 13 36.59 -1.91 -4.92
CA LYS A 13 36.38 -3.34 -4.65
C LYS A 13 35.32 -3.51 -3.55
N LYS A 14 34.35 -4.37 -3.81
CA LYS A 14 33.35 -4.76 -2.82
C LYS A 14 33.94 -5.71 -1.79
N TYR A 15 33.81 -5.38 -0.54
CA TYR A 15 34.20 -6.22 0.60
C TYR A 15 32.95 -6.59 1.38
N THR A 16 32.78 -7.87 1.66
CA THR A 16 31.66 -8.39 2.44
C THR A 16 32.19 -9.14 3.66
N MET A 17 31.57 -8.93 4.81
CA MET A 17 31.89 -9.66 6.02
C MET A 17 30.63 -9.99 6.80
N VAL A 18 30.64 -11.12 7.52
CA VAL A 18 29.55 -11.51 8.41
C VAL A 18 29.97 -11.28 9.84
N MET A 19 29.18 -10.51 10.59
CA MET A 19 29.42 -10.25 12.01
C MET A 19 28.30 -10.87 12.84
N LYS A 20 28.66 -11.55 13.93
CA LYS A 20 27.68 -12.12 14.87
C LYS A 20 27.70 -11.34 16.18
N SER A 21 26.59 -10.68 16.50
CA SER A 21 26.41 -10.01 17.79
C SER A 21 26.27 -11.07 18.91
N ASN A 22 26.84 -10.77 20.08
CA ASN A 22 26.69 -11.60 21.29
C ASN A 22 25.47 -11.21 22.14
N ARG A 23 24.72 -10.18 21.73
CA ARG A 23 23.51 -9.72 22.42
C ARG A 23 22.59 -8.95 21.45
N THR A 24 21.31 -8.92 21.77
CA THR A 24 20.31 -8.09 21.09
C THR A 24 20.27 -6.70 21.73
N ILE A 25 20.41 -5.65 20.94
CA ILE A 25 20.26 -4.26 21.36
C ILE A 25 19.56 -3.47 20.29
N ALA A 26 18.71 -2.52 20.69
CA ALA A 26 17.93 -1.72 19.77
C ALA A 26 18.77 -0.66 19.03
N LYS A 27 19.84 -0.17 19.65
CA LYS A 27 20.72 0.85 19.06
C LYS A 27 22.17 0.45 19.26
N ALA A 28 22.95 0.49 18.20
CA ALA A 28 24.38 0.21 18.17
C ALA A 28 25.11 1.22 17.31
N ASN A 29 26.42 1.34 17.49
CA ASN A 29 27.28 2.12 16.62
C ASN A 29 28.11 1.18 15.75
N LEU A 30 28.05 1.36 14.44
CA LEU A 30 29.06 0.83 13.53
C LEU A 30 30.24 1.80 13.52
N ARG A 31 31.45 1.30 13.77
CA ARG A 31 32.68 2.11 13.72
C ARG A 31 33.67 1.45 12.77
N ILE A 32 34.23 2.25 11.87
CA ILE A 32 35.26 1.83 10.95
C ILE A 32 36.54 2.55 11.36
N PHE A 33 37.61 1.80 11.62
CA PHE A 33 38.91 2.33 11.99
C PHE A 33 39.92 1.99 10.91
N LEU A 34 40.64 2.97 10.44
CA LEU A 34 41.81 2.74 9.61
C LEU A 34 43.03 2.52 10.50
N SER A 35 43.69 1.40 10.34
CA SER A 35 44.92 1.09 11.08
C SER A 35 45.98 0.52 10.13
N ASN A 36 47.24 0.89 10.36
CA ASN A 36 48.38 0.24 9.70
C ASN A 36 49.24 -0.43 10.76
N PRO A 37 49.16 -1.76 10.94
CA PRO A 37 49.93 -2.46 11.96
C PRO A 37 51.45 -2.38 11.76
N GLN A 38 51.90 -2.17 10.51
CA GLN A 38 53.34 -2.11 10.18
C GLN A 38 53.93 -0.71 10.33
N HIS A 39 53.11 0.34 10.27
CA HIS A 39 53.56 1.72 10.36
C HIS A 39 52.67 2.54 11.30
N ARG A 40 52.98 2.55 12.58
CA ARG A 40 52.20 3.25 13.60
C ARG A 40 52.12 4.76 13.45
N SER A 41 52.90 5.34 12.55
CA SER A 41 53.00 6.79 12.29
C SER A 41 52.70 7.14 10.82
N GLY A 42 52.22 6.21 10.00
CA GLY A 42 51.88 6.49 8.61
C GLY A 42 50.50 7.15 8.47
N THR A 43 50.39 8.03 7.49
CA THR A 43 49.11 8.56 7.01
C THR A 43 48.66 7.76 5.81
N GLY A 44 47.38 7.49 5.72
CA GLY A 44 46.77 6.81 4.59
C GLY A 44 45.38 7.35 4.34
N THR A 45 44.91 7.25 3.11
CA THR A 45 43.53 7.61 2.70
C THR A 45 42.84 6.36 2.22
N VAL A 46 41.59 6.18 2.63
CA VAL A 46 40.69 5.17 2.12
C VAL A 46 39.38 5.85 1.76
N ASP A 47 38.96 5.65 0.54
CA ASP A 47 37.66 6.08 0.08
C ASP A 47 36.65 4.96 0.35
N LEU A 48 35.53 5.31 0.95
CA LEU A 48 34.45 4.38 1.31
C LEU A 48 33.15 4.82 0.63
N GLU A 49 32.49 3.87 0.00
CA GLU A 49 31.19 4.08 -0.61
C GLU A 49 30.26 2.92 -0.25
N HIS A 50 28.99 3.21 -0.26
CA HIS A 50 27.91 2.23 -0.09
C HIS A 50 28.06 1.32 1.14
N VAL A 51 28.41 1.91 2.28
CA VAL A 51 28.49 1.16 3.54
C VAL A 51 27.10 0.75 3.97
N SER A 52 26.87 -0.57 4.06
CA SER A 52 25.56 -1.14 4.38
C SER A 52 25.68 -2.24 5.43
N LEU A 53 24.61 -2.46 6.19
CA LEU A 53 24.51 -3.51 7.19
C LEU A 53 23.12 -4.16 7.10
N PHE A 54 23.09 -5.42 6.67
CA PHE A 54 21.86 -6.18 6.52
C PHE A 54 21.87 -7.41 7.46
N PRO A 55 20.69 -7.87 7.94
CA PRO A 55 20.60 -9.16 8.61
C PRO A 55 20.92 -10.29 7.62
N VAL A 56 21.46 -11.41 8.11
CA VAL A 56 21.63 -12.62 7.30
C VAL A 56 20.28 -13.32 7.10
N ASP A 57 19.41 -13.32 8.12
CA ASP A 57 18.05 -13.85 8.03
C ASP A 57 17.11 -12.79 7.46
N THR A 58 16.94 -12.80 6.15
CA THR A 58 16.07 -11.90 5.39
C THR A 58 14.81 -12.63 4.89
N TRP A 59 13.86 -11.88 4.35
CA TRP A 59 12.69 -12.43 3.70
C TRP A 59 13.10 -13.33 2.53
N MET A 60 12.56 -14.55 2.47
CA MET A 60 12.85 -15.59 1.46
C MET A 60 14.35 -15.94 1.33
N GLY A 61 15.21 -15.41 2.21
CA GLY A 61 16.66 -15.65 2.18
C GLY A 61 17.42 -14.86 1.13
N HIS A 62 16.82 -13.79 0.58
CA HIS A 62 17.50 -12.93 -0.41
C HIS A 62 18.71 -12.22 0.23
N GLU A 63 19.84 -12.24 -0.48
CA GLU A 63 21.02 -11.49 -0.04
C GLU A 63 20.69 -10.00 0.03
N ASN A 64 21.03 -9.36 1.14
CA ASN A 64 20.67 -7.96 1.41
C ASN A 64 19.17 -7.68 1.30
N GLY A 65 18.35 -8.70 1.50
CA GLY A 65 16.92 -8.67 1.31
C GLY A 65 16.16 -7.91 2.39
N MET A 66 14.86 -7.93 2.25
CA MET A 66 13.93 -7.20 3.12
C MET A 66 13.91 -7.79 4.53
N ARG A 67 13.58 -6.95 5.48
CA ARG A 67 13.35 -7.30 6.87
C ARG A 67 12.20 -8.31 6.98
N LYS A 68 12.48 -9.48 7.51
CA LYS A 68 11.60 -10.65 7.46
C LYS A 68 10.24 -10.42 8.10
N ASP A 69 10.19 -9.80 9.28
CA ASP A 69 8.94 -9.56 10.02
C ASP A 69 8.01 -8.59 9.29
N LEU A 70 8.56 -7.59 8.59
CA LEU A 70 7.78 -6.60 7.82
C LEU A 70 7.22 -7.22 6.52
N ALA A 71 8.05 -7.93 5.76
CA ALA A 71 7.59 -8.63 4.56
C ALA A 71 6.58 -9.75 4.89
N GLN A 72 6.81 -10.48 6.00
CA GLN A 72 5.86 -11.48 6.51
C GLN A 72 4.50 -10.85 6.84
N ALA A 73 4.47 -9.65 7.40
CA ALA A 73 3.20 -8.98 7.70
C ALA A 73 2.41 -8.67 6.42
N LEU A 74 3.06 -8.29 5.32
CA LEU A 74 2.41 -8.12 4.03
C LEU A 74 1.92 -9.45 3.44
N TYR A 75 2.75 -10.49 3.50
CA TYR A 75 2.37 -11.83 3.06
C TYR A 75 1.15 -12.36 3.83
N ASP A 76 1.14 -12.20 5.17
CA ASP A 76 0.03 -12.63 6.03
C ASP A 76 -1.28 -11.90 5.73
N MET A 77 -1.21 -10.68 5.21
CA MET A 77 -2.38 -9.89 4.85
C MET A 77 -3.07 -10.41 3.59
N ARG A 78 -2.33 -11.07 2.68
CA ARG A 78 -2.80 -11.57 1.38
C ARG A 78 -3.41 -10.49 0.50
N PRO A 79 -2.69 -9.41 0.19
CA PRO A 79 -3.20 -8.35 -0.66
C PRO A 79 -3.42 -8.84 -2.09
N GLY A 80 -4.45 -8.34 -2.76
CA GLY A 80 -4.70 -8.63 -4.18
C GLY A 80 -3.85 -7.76 -5.11
N VAL A 81 -3.42 -6.59 -4.64
CA VAL A 81 -2.61 -5.62 -5.39
C VAL A 81 -1.61 -4.93 -4.46
N PHE A 82 -0.44 -4.58 -5.00
CA PHE A 82 0.59 -3.83 -4.28
C PHE A 82 0.98 -2.59 -5.07
N ARG A 83 0.60 -1.41 -4.56
CA ARG A 83 0.89 -0.09 -5.16
C ARG A 83 2.23 0.42 -4.64
N PHE A 84 3.13 0.79 -5.54
CA PHE A 84 4.47 1.30 -5.22
C PHE A 84 4.95 2.35 -6.24
N PRO A 85 5.97 3.16 -5.94
CA PRO A 85 6.81 3.19 -4.72
C PRO A 85 6.12 3.93 -3.57
N GLY A 86 5.00 4.56 -3.80
CA GLY A 86 4.22 5.36 -2.89
C GLY A 86 3.53 6.53 -3.60
N GLY A 87 3.06 7.50 -2.84
CA GLY A 87 2.33 8.66 -3.34
C GLY A 87 3.24 9.81 -3.77
N CYS A 88 3.31 10.88 -2.97
CA CYS A 88 4.08 12.10 -3.29
C CYS A 88 5.57 11.88 -3.54
N ILE A 89 6.15 10.75 -3.15
CA ILE A 89 7.55 10.42 -3.46
C ILE A 89 7.78 10.21 -4.96
N VAL A 90 6.76 9.81 -5.71
CA VAL A 90 6.82 9.69 -7.18
C VAL A 90 7.09 11.05 -7.80
N GLU A 91 6.49 12.09 -7.24
CA GLU A 91 6.53 13.45 -7.75
C GLU A 91 7.85 14.16 -7.38
N GLY A 92 8.34 13.94 -6.14
CA GLY A 92 9.46 14.71 -5.57
C GLY A 92 9.07 16.14 -5.21
N SER A 93 9.91 16.82 -4.45
CA SER A 93 9.78 18.27 -4.19
C SER A 93 10.10 19.12 -5.43
N ASN A 94 10.89 18.56 -6.34
CA ASN A 94 11.22 19.06 -7.67
C ASN A 94 11.47 17.86 -8.60
N LEU A 95 11.64 18.10 -9.90
CA LEU A 95 11.84 17.01 -10.86
C LEU A 95 13.16 16.26 -10.70
N GLU A 96 14.17 16.88 -10.10
CA GLU A 96 15.47 16.22 -9.83
C GLU A 96 15.32 15.16 -8.73
N THR A 97 14.47 15.42 -7.73
CA THR A 97 14.22 14.53 -6.59
C THR A 97 13.02 13.61 -6.78
N ARG A 98 12.40 13.61 -7.98
CA ARG A 98 11.36 12.63 -8.30
C ARG A 98 11.88 11.21 -8.19
N TYR A 99 11.01 10.26 -7.94
CA TYR A 99 11.39 8.86 -7.95
C TYR A 99 11.62 8.38 -9.39
N GLN A 100 12.89 8.32 -9.82
CA GLN A 100 13.26 7.81 -11.14
C GLN A 100 13.56 6.32 -11.04
N TRP A 101 12.63 5.49 -11.50
CA TRP A 101 12.72 4.03 -11.34
C TRP A 101 13.99 3.42 -11.97
N LYS A 102 14.50 4.00 -13.07
CA LYS A 102 15.73 3.56 -13.71
C LYS A 102 16.97 3.69 -12.83
N HIS A 103 16.92 4.59 -11.83
CA HIS A 103 17.96 4.71 -10.82
C HIS A 103 17.87 3.65 -9.72
N THR A 104 16.82 2.84 -9.72
CA THR A 104 16.51 1.89 -8.65
C THR A 104 16.65 0.43 -9.07
N VAL A 105 17.17 0.20 -10.26
CA VAL A 105 17.44 -1.13 -10.82
C VAL A 105 18.91 -1.30 -11.19
N GLY A 106 19.37 -2.52 -11.36
CA GLY A 106 20.79 -2.84 -11.53
C GLY A 106 21.50 -3.00 -10.19
N PRO A 107 22.85 -3.09 -10.17
CA PRO A 107 23.63 -3.27 -8.94
C PRO A 107 23.34 -2.19 -7.91
N VAL A 108 23.14 -2.59 -6.66
CA VAL A 108 22.72 -1.68 -5.56
C VAL A 108 23.76 -0.58 -5.32
N GLU A 109 25.04 -0.90 -5.46
CA GLU A 109 26.17 0.03 -5.33
C GLU A 109 26.19 1.14 -6.39
N ASN A 110 25.48 0.97 -7.50
CA ASN A 110 25.37 1.97 -8.56
C ASN A 110 24.11 2.84 -8.45
N ARG A 111 23.27 2.58 -7.48
CA ARG A 111 22.03 3.34 -7.28
C ARG A 111 22.32 4.62 -6.49
N PRO A 112 21.88 5.79 -6.99
CA PRO A 112 22.17 7.06 -6.31
C PRO A 112 21.32 7.21 -5.05
N LEU A 113 21.82 8.03 -4.13
CA LEU A 113 21.03 8.49 -2.99
C LEU A 113 20.03 9.54 -3.48
N ASN A 114 18.76 9.39 -3.14
CA ASN A 114 17.72 10.36 -3.43
C ASN A 114 17.11 10.98 -2.18
N LYS A 115 16.76 12.24 -2.26
CA LYS A 115 16.10 12.98 -1.21
C LYS A 115 14.59 12.74 -1.26
N ASN A 116 14.03 12.24 -0.16
CA ASN A 116 12.59 11.97 -0.12
C ASN A 116 11.80 13.28 0.00
N ARG A 117 10.69 13.36 -0.71
CA ARG A 117 9.77 14.52 -0.66
C ARG A 117 9.30 14.85 0.77
N TRP A 118 9.20 13.86 1.64
CA TRP A 118 8.71 14.01 3.01
C TRP A 118 9.77 14.51 4.01
N GLU A 119 11.00 14.71 3.60
CA GLU A 119 12.10 15.15 4.49
C GLU A 119 11.79 16.46 5.24
N SER A 120 11.08 17.38 4.60
CA SER A 120 10.77 18.69 5.15
C SER A 120 9.53 18.72 6.05
N THR A 121 8.77 17.62 6.16
CA THR A 121 7.47 17.63 6.84
C THR A 121 7.63 17.82 8.35
N PHE A 122 8.66 17.24 8.96
CA PHE A 122 8.93 17.35 10.40
C PHE A 122 10.43 17.57 10.66
N THR A 123 10.93 18.73 10.33
CA THR A 123 12.35 19.10 10.40
C THR A 123 12.99 19.05 11.81
N ASN A 124 12.17 19.11 12.86
CA ASN A 124 12.65 19.10 14.25
C ASN A 124 12.67 17.70 14.88
N ARG A 125 12.55 16.64 14.09
CA ARG A 125 12.61 15.27 14.58
C ARG A 125 14.03 14.73 14.63
N TYR A 126 14.19 13.60 15.35
CA TYR A 126 15.46 12.91 15.51
C TYR A 126 16.11 12.48 14.19
N TYR A 127 15.30 12.22 13.15
CA TYR A 127 15.76 11.95 11.78
C TYR A 127 15.31 13.08 10.85
N PRO A 128 16.02 14.23 10.84
CA PRO A 128 15.67 15.38 9.99
C PRO A 128 15.89 15.10 8.51
N ASP A 129 16.86 14.23 8.20
CA ASP A 129 17.22 13.88 6.82
C ASP A 129 16.49 12.59 6.43
N TYR A 130 15.64 12.69 5.41
CA TYR A 130 14.87 11.57 4.92
C TYR A 130 15.28 11.22 3.48
N PHE A 131 16.26 10.32 3.37
CA PHE A 131 16.83 9.89 2.10
C PHE A 131 16.41 8.46 1.77
N GLN A 132 16.42 8.16 0.46
CA GLN A 132 16.25 6.82 -0.09
C GLN A 132 17.54 6.39 -0.75
N SER A 133 18.12 5.28 -0.30
CA SER A 133 19.30 4.65 -0.91
C SER A 133 18.95 3.80 -2.13
N TYR A 134 17.66 3.61 -2.39
CA TYR A 134 17.14 2.70 -3.41
C TYR A 134 17.57 1.23 -3.26
N GLY A 135 18.02 0.84 -2.07
CA GLY A 135 18.22 -0.59 -1.74
C GLY A 135 16.92 -1.40 -1.88
N LEU A 136 15.78 -0.76 -1.64
CA LEU A 136 14.45 -1.20 -2.03
C LEU A 136 14.03 -0.38 -3.27
N GLY A 137 14.21 -0.94 -4.44
CA GLY A 137 13.89 -0.32 -5.72
C GLY A 137 12.78 -1.03 -6.48
N PHE A 138 12.59 -0.68 -7.74
CA PHE A 138 11.48 -1.26 -8.53
C PHE A 138 11.63 -2.77 -8.74
N TYR A 139 12.83 -3.29 -8.92
CA TYR A 139 13.04 -4.73 -9.00
C TYR A 139 12.55 -5.44 -7.72
N GLU A 140 12.95 -4.93 -6.57
CA GLU A 140 12.59 -5.48 -5.27
C GLU A 140 11.07 -5.33 -4.99
N TYR A 141 10.42 -4.26 -5.45
CA TYR A 141 8.97 -4.11 -5.36
C TYR A 141 8.21 -5.10 -6.24
N PHE A 142 8.67 -5.34 -7.46
CA PHE A 142 8.08 -6.37 -8.32
C PHE A 142 8.26 -7.77 -7.74
N LEU A 143 9.46 -8.09 -7.26
CA LEU A 143 9.75 -9.37 -6.62
C LEU A 143 8.88 -9.57 -5.36
N LEU A 144 8.78 -8.56 -4.50
CA LEU A 144 7.91 -8.61 -3.32
C LEU A 144 6.44 -8.81 -3.72
N SER A 145 5.96 -8.13 -4.76
CA SER A 145 4.59 -8.29 -5.23
C SER A 145 4.29 -9.74 -5.58
N GLU A 146 5.18 -10.39 -6.33
CA GLU A 146 5.06 -11.81 -6.69
C GLU A 146 5.10 -12.71 -5.46
N GLU A 147 6.05 -12.50 -4.55
CA GLU A 147 6.25 -13.31 -3.34
C GLU A 147 5.09 -13.22 -2.35
N ILE A 148 4.41 -12.08 -2.25
CA ILE A 148 3.21 -11.92 -1.43
C ILE A 148 1.91 -12.29 -2.17
N GLY A 149 2.00 -12.64 -3.46
CA GLY A 149 0.86 -13.03 -4.28
C GLY A 149 -0.02 -11.87 -4.73
N ALA A 150 0.51 -10.65 -4.79
CA ALA A 150 -0.20 -9.44 -5.21
C ALA A 150 0.15 -9.04 -6.65
N ALA A 151 -0.81 -8.47 -7.37
CA ALA A 151 -0.53 -7.85 -8.65
C ALA A 151 0.30 -6.56 -8.46
N PRO A 152 1.42 -6.38 -9.17
CA PRO A 152 2.19 -5.15 -9.08
C PRO A 152 1.46 -3.98 -9.72
N LEU A 153 1.43 -2.84 -9.02
CA LEU A 153 0.84 -1.59 -9.49
C LEU A 153 1.85 -0.45 -9.29
N PRO A 154 2.79 -0.28 -10.22
CA PRO A 154 3.70 0.85 -10.19
C PRO A 154 2.98 2.16 -10.54
N VAL A 155 3.42 3.25 -9.90
CA VAL A 155 3.01 4.62 -10.21
C VAL A 155 4.22 5.39 -10.70
N LEU A 156 4.06 6.13 -11.80
CA LEU A 156 5.12 6.90 -12.43
C LEU A 156 4.84 8.39 -12.48
N ASN A 157 5.91 9.16 -12.52
CA ASN A 157 5.87 10.61 -12.66
C ASN A 157 5.42 11.03 -14.07
N VAL A 158 4.56 12.03 -14.14
CA VAL A 158 3.96 12.57 -15.38
C VAL A 158 4.67 13.85 -15.86
N GLY A 159 5.93 14.06 -15.46
CA GLY A 159 6.64 15.32 -15.74
C GLY A 159 6.24 16.45 -14.77
N MET A 160 5.74 16.08 -13.59
CA MET A 160 5.32 17.05 -12.57
C MET A 160 6.03 16.78 -11.24
N ALA A 161 6.56 17.83 -10.63
CA ALA A 161 6.88 17.82 -9.20
C ALA A 161 5.57 17.84 -8.38
N CYS A 162 5.66 17.56 -7.08
CA CYS A 162 4.49 17.54 -6.21
C CYS A 162 3.65 18.81 -6.38
N GLN A 163 2.48 18.68 -6.97
CA GLN A 163 1.63 19.81 -7.31
C GLN A 163 1.16 20.54 -6.06
N TYR A 164 0.92 19.83 -4.97
CA TYR A 164 0.56 20.42 -3.69
C TYR A 164 1.63 21.39 -3.14
N GLN A 165 2.93 21.09 -3.34
CA GLN A 165 4.03 21.96 -2.95
C GLN A 165 4.35 23.06 -3.99
N ASN A 166 3.97 22.86 -5.24
CA ASN A 166 4.32 23.68 -6.38
C ASN A 166 3.10 24.17 -7.17
N TRP A 167 1.95 24.32 -6.50
CA TRP A 167 0.69 24.65 -7.16
C TRP A 167 0.70 25.99 -7.92
N ASP A 168 1.57 26.93 -7.52
CA ASP A 168 1.75 28.25 -8.10
C ASP A 168 3.08 28.40 -8.88
N ASN A 169 3.81 27.31 -9.10
CA ASN A 169 5.14 27.30 -9.70
C ASN A 169 5.19 26.40 -10.96
N GLU A 170 4.71 26.93 -12.08
CA GLU A 170 4.72 26.19 -13.36
C GLU A 170 6.14 25.75 -13.79
N LYS A 171 7.19 26.45 -13.38
CA LYS A 171 8.60 26.11 -13.70
C LYS A 171 9.12 24.88 -12.94
N ALA A 172 8.40 24.43 -11.92
CA ALA A 172 8.72 23.19 -11.21
C ALA A 172 8.35 21.93 -12.02
N HIS A 173 7.69 22.09 -13.16
CA HIS A 173 7.18 20.99 -13.99
C HIS A 173 7.80 21.04 -15.39
N ALA A 174 7.88 19.89 -16.05
CA ALA A 174 8.25 19.82 -17.46
C ALA A 174 7.21 20.60 -18.32
N ALA A 175 7.65 21.20 -19.41
CA ALA A 175 6.72 21.83 -20.32
C ALA A 175 5.76 20.79 -20.95
N CYS A 176 4.51 21.18 -21.12
CA CYS A 176 3.47 20.28 -21.62
C CYS A 176 3.50 20.20 -23.16
N ASN A 177 4.51 19.53 -23.68
CA ASN A 177 4.66 19.22 -25.10
C ASN A 177 5.35 17.86 -25.29
N ALA A 178 5.32 17.33 -26.51
CA ALA A 178 5.82 15.98 -26.80
C ALA A 178 7.34 15.82 -26.58
N GLU A 179 8.13 16.88 -26.78
CA GLU A 179 9.59 16.85 -26.61
C GLU A 179 10.00 16.77 -25.14
N ASP A 180 9.46 17.70 -24.32
CA ASP A 180 9.78 17.79 -22.90
C ASP A 180 9.17 16.64 -22.07
N LEU A 181 8.05 16.06 -22.50
CA LEU A 181 7.41 14.90 -21.85
C LEU A 181 8.00 13.56 -22.31
N LYS A 182 8.73 13.53 -23.43
CA LYS A 182 9.30 12.30 -23.97
C LYS A 182 10.09 11.47 -22.97
N PRO A 183 11.00 12.02 -22.13
CA PRO A 183 11.75 11.22 -21.15
C PRO A 183 10.85 10.49 -20.14
N TYR A 184 9.75 11.10 -19.73
CA TYR A 184 8.79 10.52 -18.78
C TYR A 184 7.90 9.45 -19.45
N ILE A 185 7.55 9.66 -20.72
CA ILE A 185 6.82 8.65 -21.52
C ILE A 185 7.72 7.45 -21.79
N ASP A 186 8.99 7.68 -22.14
CA ASP A 186 9.98 6.61 -22.30
C ASP A 186 10.17 5.84 -20.97
N ASP A 187 10.10 6.51 -19.82
CA ASP A 187 10.15 5.83 -18.51
C ASP A 187 8.97 4.87 -18.35
N ALA A 188 7.78 5.23 -18.81
CA ALA A 188 6.61 4.36 -18.74
C ALA A 188 6.71 3.15 -19.68
N LEU A 189 7.12 3.37 -20.93
CA LEU A 189 7.27 2.28 -21.91
C LEU A 189 8.41 1.34 -21.53
N ASP A 190 9.55 1.88 -21.11
CA ASP A 190 10.70 1.11 -20.63
C ASP A 190 10.37 0.28 -19.38
N LEU A 191 9.49 0.80 -18.49
CA LEU A 191 9.06 0.04 -17.32
C LEU A 191 8.20 -1.16 -17.70
N ILE A 192 7.31 -0.99 -18.69
CA ILE A 192 6.51 -2.11 -19.19
C ILE A 192 7.42 -3.16 -19.80
N GLU A 193 8.44 -2.75 -20.57
CA GLU A 193 9.46 -3.67 -21.10
C GLU A 193 10.26 -4.33 -19.97
N PHE A 194 10.68 -3.59 -18.94
CA PHE A 194 11.35 -4.17 -17.78
C PHE A 194 10.50 -5.23 -17.07
N ALA A 195 9.23 -4.94 -16.86
CA ALA A 195 8.33 -5.85 -16.13
C ALA A 195 7.93 -7.07 -16.99
N ASN A 196 7.61 -6.87 -18.26
CA ASN A 196 6.94 -7.87 -19.09
C ASN A 196 7.71 -8.27 -20.35
N GLY A 197 8.75 -7.52 -20.74
CA GLY A 197 9.49 -7.75 -21.98
C GLY A 197 10.29 -9.04 -21.98
N SER A 198 10.58 -9.55 -23.21
CA SER A 198 11.49 -10.68 -23.41
C SER A 198 12.89 -10.36 -22.91
N THR A 199 13.62 -11.38 -22.49
CA THR A 199 15.05 -11.28 -22.12
C THR A 199 15.97 -10.85 -23.26
N ASP A 200 15.49 -10.82 -24.50
CA ASP A 200 16.20 -10.29 -25.66
C ASP A 200 16.10 -8.76 -25.78
N THR A 201 15.19 -8.13 -25.06
CA THR A 201 15.05 -6.68 -25.02
C THR A 201 16.00 -6.07 -24.01
N LYS A 202 16.26 -4.75 -24.12
CA LYS A 202 17.17 -4.05 -23.20
C LYS A 202 16.79 -4.20 -21.74
N TRP A 203 15.53 -3.90 -21.43
CA TRP A 203 15.04 -3.86 -20.05
C TRP A 203 14.65 -5.24 -19.53
N GLY A 204 14.11 -6.11 -20.38
CA GLY A 204 13.88 -7.51 -20.03
C GLY A 204 15.17 -8.28 -19.74
N LYS A 205 16.25 -7.96 -20.49
CA LYS A 205 17.59 -8.49 -20.20
C LYS A 205 18.10 -8.02 -18.83
N LEU A 206 17.95 -6.74 -18.51
CA LEU A 206 18.36 -6.22 -17.20
C LEU A 206 17.62 -6.93 -16.06
N ARG A 207 16.30 -7.14 -16.19
CA ARG A 207 15.52 -7.94 -15.24
C ARG A 207 16.11 -9.34 -15.05
N ALA A 208 16.43 -10.02 -16.15
CA ALA A 208 17.04 -11.36 -16.12
C ALA A 208 18.43 -11.34 -15.48
N ASP A 209 19.27 -10.36 -15.80
CA ASP A 209 20.60 -10.18 -15.22
C ASP A 209 20.53 -9.92 -13.70
N MET A 210 19.42 -9.33 -13.21
CA MET A 210 19.13 -9.16 -11.79
C MET A 210 18.58 -10.43 -11.12
N GLY A 211 18.39 -11.52 -11.85
CA GLY A 211 18.00 -12.82 -11.32
C GLY A 211 16.56 -13.24 -11.59
N HIS A 212 15.77 -12.46 -12.36
CA HIS A 212 14.38 -12.79 -12.67
C HIS A 212 14.13 -12.79 -14.19
N PRO A 213 14.41 -13.88 -14.91
CA PRO A 213 14.21 -13.95 -16.36
C PRO A 213 12.73 -13.94 -16.78
N GLU A 214 11.83 -14.46 -15.95
CA GLU A 214 10.40 -14.49 -16.23
C GLU A 214 9.74 -13.10 -16.10
N PRO A 215 8.67 -12.80 -16.85
CA PRO A 215 7.94 -11.55 -16.70
C PRO A 215 7.19 -11.48 -15.36
N PHE A 216 7.13 -10.30 -14.77
CA PHE A 216 6.34 -10.03 -13.56
C PHE A 216 4.83 -9.91 -13.82
N ASN A 217 4.40 -9.99 -15.08
CA ASN A 217 3.00 -9.92 -15.48
C ASN A 217 2.27 -8.66 -15.00
N MET A 218 2.96 -7.52 -15.07
CA MET A 218 2.39 -6.22 -14.77
C MET A 218 1.19 -5.94 -15.68
N LYS A 219 0.06 -5.58 -15.08
CA LYS A 219 -1.19 -5.27 -15.79
C LYS A 219 -1.63 -3.82 -15.59
N TYR A 220 -1.20 -3.18 -14.51
CA TYR A 220 -1.64 -1.87 -14.08
C TYR A 220 -0.50 -0.88 -14.13
N LEU A 221 -0.78 0.35 -14.58
CA LEU A 221 0.17 1.44 -14.56
C LEU A 221 -0.53 2.72 -14.10
N GLY A 222 -0.14 3.23 -12.94
CA GLY A 222 -0.53 4.54 -12.45
C GLY A 222 0.32 5.64 -13.10
N ILE A 223 -0.34 6.67 -13.60
CA ILE A 223 0.33 7.81 -14.26
C ILE A 223 -0.01 9.08 -13.49
N GLY A 224 0.98 9.57 -12.74
CA GLY A 224 0.81 10.68 -11.80
C GLY A 224 0.27 10.23 -10.45
N ASN A 225 0.37 11.11 -9.45
CA ASN A 225 -0.11 10.91 -8.10
C ASN A 225 -0.76 12.17 -7.58
N GLU A 226 -2.02 12.11 -7.16
CA GLU A 226 -2.76 13.23 -6.58
C GLU A 226 -2.75 14.54 -7.40
N GLN A 227 -2.41 14.47 -8.67
CA GLN A 227 -2.45 15.64 -9.54
C GLN A 227 -3.87 15.95 -9.99
N TRP A 228 -4.12 17.22 -10.27
CA TRP A 228 -5.44 17.75 -10.60
C TRP A 228 -5.37 18.83 -11.68
N ASP A 229 -6.53 19.24 -12.18
CA ASP A 229 -6.83 20.24 -13.18
C ASP A 229 -6.21 20.01 -14.57
N LYS A 230 -6.46 20.97 -15.45
CA LYS A 230 -5.98 20.94 -16.83
C LYS A 230 -4.47 20.77 -16.94
N PHE A 231 -3.72 21.20 -15.92
CA PHE A 231 -2.28 21.09 -15.86
C PHE A 231 -1.82 19.64 -15.90
N TYR A 232 -2.46 18.77 -15.15
CA TYR A 232 -2.24 17.35 -15.18
C TYR A 232 -2.89 16.68 -16.40
N PHE A 233 -4.13 17.02 -16.70
CA PHE A 233 -4.92 16.34 -17.72
C PHE A 233 -4.31 16.45 -19.13
N ASP A 234 -3.76 17.62 -19.48
CA ASP A 234 -3.09 17.82 -20.75
C ASP A 234 -1.81 16.97 -20.88
N ARG A 235 -1.09 16.71 -19.78
CA ARG A 235 0.08 15.84 -19.75
C ARG A 235 -0.30 14.36 -19.85
N LEU A 236 -1.28 13.94 -19.07
CA LEU A 236 -1.77 12.55 -19.06
C LEU A 236 -2.13 12.05 -20.46
N LYS A 237 -2.70 12.92 -21.28
CA LYS A 237 -3.07 12.59 -22.66
C LYS A 237 -1.92 12.00 -23.47
N PHE A 238 -0.71 12.56 -23.38
CA PHE A 238 0.45 12.06 -24.11
C PHE A 238 0.83 10.64 -23.66
N PHE A 239 0.70 10.34 -22.37
CA PHE A 239 0.97 9.01 -21.84
C PHE A 239 -0.10 8.00 -22.27
N VAL A 240 -1.37 8.37 -22.18
CA VAL A 240 -2.48 7.51 -22.62
C VAL A 240 -2.31 7.15 -24.10
N GLU A 241 -2.02 8.11 -24.97
CA GLU A 241 -1.81 7.88 -26.40
C GLU A 241 -0.61 6.95 -26.64
N ALA A 242 0.54 7.17 -25.96
CA ALA A 242 1.74 6.38 -26.13
C ALA A 242 1.57 4.94 -25.62
N VAL A 243 1.04 4.78 -24.40
CA VAL A 243 0.84 3.45 -23.80
C VAL A 243 -0.20 2.65 -24.58
N ARG A 244 -1.34 3.24 -24.95
CA ARG A 244 -2.36 2.55 -25.76
C ARG A 244 -1.85 2.09 -27.12
N LYS A 245 -0.95 2.86 -27.73
CA LYS A 245 -0.33 2.52 -29.02
C LYS A 245 0.65 1.35 -28.89
N ALA A 246 1.48 1.35 -27.85
CA ALA A 246 2.55 0.37 -27.69
C ALA A 246 2.11 -0.88 -26.90
N HIS A 247 1.28 -0.70 -25.89
CA HIS A 247 0.87 -1.70 -24.89
C HIS A 247 -0.62 -1.61 -24.58
N PRO A 248 -1.51 -1.95 -25.53
CA PRO A 248 -2.96 -1.86 -25.34
C PRO A 248 -3.50 -2.81 -24.24
N GLU A 249 -2.70 -3.79 -23.81
CA GLU A 249 -3.01 -4.73 -22.73
C GLU A 249 -2.85 -4.12 -21.35
N ILE A 250 -2.15 -2.99 -21.20
CA ILE A 250 -1.92 -2.33 -19.92
C ILE A 250 -3.11 -1.45 -19.54
N LEU A 251 -3.60 -1.66 -18.33
CA LEU A 251 -4.68 -0.87 -17.74
C LEU A 251 -4.10 0.41 -17.12
N ILE A 252 -4.52 1.54 -17.66
CA ILE A 252 -4.05 2.87 -17.25
C ILE A 252 -4.91 3.39 -16.10
N ILE A 253 -4.25 3.87 -15.05
CA ILE A 253 -4.86 4.50 -13.89
C ILE A 253 -4.48 5.97 -13.87
N GLY A 254 -5.48 6.85 -13.88
CA GLY A 254 -5.31 8.29 -13.77
C GLY A 254 -5.84 8.81 -12.43
N SER A 255 -5.31 9.94 -11.97
CA SER A 255 -5.65 10.55 -10.68
C SER A 255 -6.88 11.46 -10.77
N SER A 256 -7.77 11.39 -9.77
CA SER A 256 -8.83 12.38 -9.56
C SER A 256 -8.40 13.55 -8.66
N GLY A 257 -7.13 13.62 -8.30
CA GLY A 257 -6.57 14.60 -7.37
C GLY A 257 -6.54 14.11 -5.92
N PRO A 258 -6.15 14.99 -4.97
CA PRO A 258 -6.03 14.64 -3.55
C PRO A 258 -7.35 14.67 -2.79
N ASP A 259 -8.40 15.26 -3.38
CA ASP A 259 -9.70 15.42 -2.74
C ASP A 259 -10.66 14.29 -3.11
N SER A 260 -11.49 13.91 -2.14
CA SER A 260 -12.48 12.85 -2.32
C SER A 260 -13.84 13.34 -2.86
N GLU A 261 -14.00 14.64 -3.02
CA GLU A 261 -15.26 15.29 -3.41
C GLU A 261 -15.02 16.76 -3.81
N GLY A 262 -16.01 17.38 -4.42
CA GLY A 262 -15.97 18.78 -4.80
C GLY A 262 -15.48 19.02 -6.24
N LYS A 263 -15.42 20.28 -6.63
CA LYS A 263 -15.23 20.69 -8.01
C LYS A 263 -13.99 20.07 -8.69
N MET A 264 -12.86 19.96 -7.98
CA MET A 264 -11.63 19.42 -8.58
C MET A 264 -11.72 17.91 -8.77
N PHE A 265 -12.33 17.22 -7.83
CA PHE A 265 -12.63 15.80 -7.95
C PHE A 265 -13.58 15.51 -9.12
N ASP A 266 -14.65 16.31 -9.25
CA ASP A 266 -15.62 16.16 -10.35
C ASP A 266 -14.97 16.41 -11.71
N LEU A 267 -14.13 17.44 -11.84
CA LEU A 267 -13.34 17.71 -13.04
C LEU A 267 -12.36 16.58 -13.36
N GLY A 268 -11.72 16.01 -12.34
CA GLY A 268 -10.85 14.85 -12.50
C GLY A 268 -11.60 13.67 -13.10
N TRP A 269 -12.75 13.32 -12.54
CA TRP A 269 -13.58 12.24 -13.08
C TRP A 269 -14.07 12.49 -14.50
N GLU A 270 -14.50 13.73 -14.80
CA GLU A 270 -14.93 14.12 -16.15
C GLU A 270 -13.80 13.92 -17.16
N ASP A 271 -12.58 14.37 -16.83
CA ASP A 271 -11.44 14.25 -17.72
C ASP A 271 -10.96 12.79 -17.88
N MET A 272 -10.93 12.01 -16.79
CA MET A 272 -10.59 10.59 -16.86
C MET A 272 -11.55 9.80 -17.76
N LYS A 273 -12.85 10.09 -17.70
CA LYS A 273 -13.86 9.54 -18.65
C LYS A 273 -13.58 9.95 -20.08
N LYS A 274 -13.25 11.23 -20.31
CA LYS A 274 -12.94 11.76 -21.63
C LYS A 274 -11.69 11.14 -22.25
N GLN A 275 -10.66 10.93 -21.45
CA GLN A 275 -9.40 10.31 -21.88
C GLN A 275 -9.49 8.77 -21.94
N LYS A 276 -10.60 8.18 -21.45
CA LYS A 276 -10.85 6.74 -21.45
C LYS A 276 -9.75 5.96 -20.71
N VAL A 277 -9.32 6.45 -19.56
CA VAL A 277 -8.51 5.63 -18.66
C VAL A 277 -9.32 4.44 -18.17
N ASP A 278 -8.66 3.37 -17.73
CA ASP A 278 -9.35 2.15 -17.28
C ASP A 278 -9.85 2.29 -15.85
N LEU A 279 -9.04 2.93 -14.99
CA LEU A 279 -9.39 3.18 -13.60
C LEU A 279 -9.08 4.63 -13.21
N VAL A 280 -9.84 5.12 -12.25
CA VAL A 280 -9.61 6.42 -11.60
C VAL A 280 -9.14 6.18 -10.18
N ASP A 281 -7.98 6.73 -9.84
CA ASP A 281 -7.38 6.68 -8.51
C ASP A 281 -8.01 7.75 -7.61
N GLU A 282 -8.77 7.30 -6.61
CA GLU A 282 -9.41 8.15 -5.59
C GLU A 282 -8.66 8.06 -4.29
N HIS A 283 -8.34 9.21 -3.70
CA HIS A 283 -7.68 9.32 -2.40
C HIS A 283 -8.57 9.97 -1.36
N PHE A 284 -8.62 9.41 -0.15
CA PHE A 284 -9.39 10.00 0.94
C PHE A 284 -8.85 9.65 2.32
N TYR A 285 -8.30 10.67 2.96
CA TYR A 285 -7.91 10.68 4.35
C TYR A 285 -8.90 11.58 5.09
N ARG A 286 -9.94 10.98 5.68
CA ARG A 286 -11.11 11.70 6.17
C ARG A 286 -11.47 11.31 7.61
N PRO A 287 -12.14 12.20 8.36
CA PRO A 287 -12.60 11.89 9.71
C PRO A 287 -13.76 10.88 9.70
N VAL A 288 -14.05 10.32 10.88
CA VAL A 288 -15.13 9.35 11.11
C VAL A 288 -16.47 9.81 10.52
N ASP A 289 -16.83 11.07 10.68
CA ASP A 289 -18.11 11.61 10.18
C ASP A 289 -18.20 11.55 8.65
N TRP A 290 -17.09 11.73 7.95
CA TRP A 290 -17.07 11.55 6.49
C TRP A 290 -17.31 10.08 6.11
N PHE A 291 -16.67 9.12 6.79
CA PHE A 291 -16.90 7.70 6.57
C PHE A 291 -18.36 7.33 6.78
N LYS A 292 -18.97 7.78 7.89
CA LYS A 292 -20.41 7.56 8.18
C LYS A 292 -21.31 8.10 7.07
N ASN A 293 -20.98 9.27 6.53
CA ASN A 293 -21.75 9.89 5.45
C ASN A 293 -21.48 9.28 4.06
N SER A 294 -20.45 8.46 3.93
CA SER A 294 -19.96 7.91 2.65
C SER A 294 -20.25 6.41 2.46
N MET A 295 -21.05 5.80 3.35
CA MET A 295 -21.36 4.36 3.28
C MET A 295 -22.10 3.93 2.01
N ASN A 296 -22.64 4.88 1.25
CA ASN A 296 -23.34 4.64 -0.03
C ASN A 296 -22.60 5.29 -1.22
N ARG A 297 -21.31 5.68 -1.04
CA ARG A 297 -20.57 6.47 -2.01
C ARG A 297 -20.62 5.92 -3.44
N TYR A 298 -20.48 4.63 -3.59
CA TYR A 298 -20.34 3.99 -4.91
C TYR A 298 -21.64 3.42 -5.47
N ASP A 299 -22.76 3.51 -4.75
CA ASP A 299 -24.03 2.89 -5.15
C ASP A 299 -24.56 3.47 -6.48
N ASP A 300 -24.36 4.78 -6.71
CA ASP A 300 -24.87 5.51 -7.88
C ASP A 300 -23.79 5.85 -8.94
N TYR A 301 -22.56 5.31 -8.82
CA TYR A 301 -21.52 5.52 -9.81
C TYR A 301 -21.90 4.89 -11.16
N ASP A 302 -21.53 5.57 -12.26
CA ASP A 302 -21.73 5.07 -13.61
C ASP A 302 -20.91 3.80 -13.88
N ARG A 303 -21.58 2.67 -14.11
CA ARG A 303 -20.95 1.38 -14.36
C ARG A 303 -20.33 1.24 -15.76
N ASN A 304 -20.64 2.15 -16.69
CA ASN A 304 -20.18 2.11 -18.08
C ASN A 304 -18.87 2.88 -18.34
N GLY A 305 -18.37 3.61 -17.34
CA GLY A 305 -17.14 4.38 -17.40
C GLY A 305 -15.94 3.66 -16.84
N PRO A 306 -14.84 4.40 -16.56
CA PRO A 306 -13.68 3.91 -15.82
C PRO A 306 -14.09 3.31 -14.49
N LYS A 307 -13.32 2.32 -14.04
CA LYS A 307 -13.52 1.71 -12.73
C LYS A 307 -12.82 2.53 -11.65
N VAL A 308 -13.19 2.30 -10.40
CA VAL A 308 -12.57 2.95 -9.24
C VAL A 308 -11.38 2.12 -8.74
N PHE A 309 -10.29 2.79 -8.49
CA PHE A 309 -9.23 2.37 -7.63
C PHE A 309 -9.20 3.31 -6.41
N ALA A 310 -9.59 2.83 -5.22
CA ALA A 310 -9.43 3.58 -3.98
C ALA A 310 -7.97 3.42 -3.51
N GLY A 311 -7.06 4.20 -4.13
CA GLY A 311 -5.62 3.94 -4.08
C GLY A 311 -4.94 4.37 -2.80
N GLU A 312 -5.49 5.36 -2.11
CA GLU A 312 -5.01 5.74 -0.78
C GLU A 312 -6.20 6.12 0.11
N TYR A 313 -6.36 5.41 1.22
CA TYR A 313 -7.35 5.81 2.21
C TYR A 313 -6.99 5.38 3.63
N ALA A 314 -7.46 6.15 4.59
CA ALA A 314 -7.47 5.81 6.00
C ALA A 314 -8.46 6.71 6.74
N CYS A 315 -9.05 6.19 7.82
CA CYS A 315 -9.88 6.97 8.71
C CYS A 315 -9.01 7.80 9.67
N HIS A 316 -9.15 9.12 9.59
CA HIS A 316 -8.47 10.06 10.46
C HIS A 316 -9.39 10.46 11.62
N ASP A 317 -9.21 9.85 12.79
CA ASP A 317 -9.87 10.33 14.00
C ASP A 317 -9.07 11.47 14.62
N HIS A 318 -9.46 12.70 14.31
CA HIS A 318 -8.79 13.91 14.81
C HIS A 318 -8.98 14.14 16.32
N GLY A 319 -9.91 13.46 16.94
CA GLY A 319 -10.15 13.54 18.40
C GLY A 319 -8.97 13.00 19.21
N ASN A 320 -8.21 12.05 18.63
CA ASN A 320 -7.02 11.50 19.27
C ASN A 320 -5.83 11.48 18.29
N ARG A 321 -5.18 12.60 18.13
CA ARG A 321 -4.05 12.79 17.16
C ARG A 321 -2.88 11.82 17.34
N MET A 322 -2.76 11.15 18.47
CA MET A 322 -1.66 10.25 18.78
C MET A 322 -1.97 8.79 18.41
N LYS A 323 -3.25 8.43 18.19
CA LYS A 323 -3.72 7.06 18.05
C LYS A 323 -4.69 6.89 16.89
N TRP A 324 -4.28 7.28 15.68
CA TRP A 324 -5.19 7.24 14.52
C TRP A 324 -5.58 5.83 14.06
N ASN A 325 -4.73 4.82 14.29
CA ASN A 325 -5.04 3.42 13.98
C ASN A 325 -5.76 2.68 15.13
N HIS A 326 -6.36 3.38 16.06
CA HIS A 326 -7.09 2.77 17.17
C HIS A 326 -8.41 2.12 16.70
N ALA A 327 -9.01 1.31 17.57
CA ALA A 327 -10.22 0.56 17.28
C ALA A 327 -11.39 1.42 16.76
N GLY A 328 -11.53 2.64 17.31
CA GLY A 328 -12.58 3.58 16.92
C GLY A 328 -12.50 4.08 15.48
N ALA A 329 -11.29 4.25 14.92
CA ALA A 329 -11.12 4.55 13.50
C ALA A 329 -11.35 3.30 12.65
N SER A 330 -10.78 2.18 13.07
CA SER A 330 -10.77 0.93 12.29
C SER A 330 -12.16 0.33 12.08
N ILE A 331 -13.09 0.50 13.04
CA ILE A 331 -14.47 0.00 12.88
C ILE A 331 -15.22 0.73 11.76
N TYR A 332 -14.96 2.02 11.55
CA TYR A 332 -15.56 2.78 10.45
C TYR A 332 -14.90 2.48 9.11
N GLU A 333 -13.61 2.15 9.08
CA GLU A 333 -12.95 1.58 7.90
C GLU A 333 -13.60 0.24 7.53
N ALA A 334 -13.82 -0.64 8.51
CA ALA A 334 -14.49 -1.92 8.28
C ALA A 334 -15.92 -1.73 7.72
N ALA A 335 -16.69 -0.79 8.26
CA ALA A 335 -18.03 -0.48 7.76
C ALA A 335 -17.98 0.08 6.33
N PHE A 336 -17.05 1.00 6.04
CA PHE A 336 -16.87 1.56 4.70
C PHE A 336 -16.46 0.51 3.67
N MET A 337 -15.62 -0.46 4.04
CA MET A 337 -15.23 -1.53 3.13
C MET A 337 -16.41 -2.41 2.67
N THR A 338 -17.56 -2.41 3.36
CA THR A 338 -18.77 -3.06 2.85
C THR A 338 -19.27 -2.39 1.57
N THR A 339 -19.14 -1.06 1.43
CA THR A 339 -19.54 -0.38 0.19
C THR A 339 -18.55 -0.65 -0.94
N LEU A 340 -17.25 -0.78 -0.65
CA LEU A 340 -16.25 -1.19 -1.64
C LEU A 340 -16.60 -2.60 -2.19
N GLU A 341 -16.84 -3.55 -1.29
CA GLU A 341 -17.08 -4.95 -1.68
C GLU A 341 -18.41 -5.15 -2.41
N ARG A 342 -19.53 -4.56 -1.93
CA ARG A 342 -20.82 -4.74 -2.61
C ARG A 342 -20.88 -4.05 -3.97
N ASN A 343 -20.02 -3.07 -4.22
CA ASN A 343 -19.89 -2.35 -5.48
C ASN A 343 -18.66 -2.81 -6.30
N ALA A 344 -18.25 -4.07 -6.20
CA ALA A 344 -17.10 -4.62 -6.91
C ALA A 344 -17.22 -4.58 -8.45
N ASP A 345 -18.41 -4.33 -8.99
CA ASP A 345 -18.66 -4.07 -10.40
C ASP A 345 -18.14 -2.69 -10.86
N ILE A 346 -17.93 -1.76 -9.93
CA ILE A 346 -17.33 -0.44 -10.18
C ILE A 346 -16.03 -0.23 -9.40
N VAL A 347 -15.92 -0.69 -8.16
CA VAL A 347 -14.70 -0.60 -7.35
C VAL A 347 -13.86 -1.84 -7.56
N HIS A 348 -12.86 -1.74 -8.42
CA HIS A 348 -12.01 -2.89 -8.77
C HIS A 348 -10.92 -3.17 -7.74
N MET A 349 -10.38 -2.13 -7.11
CA MET A 349 -9.27 -2.25 -6.17
C MET A 349 -9.39 -1.21 -5.05
N ALA A 350 -8.83 -1.54 -3.90
CA ALA A 350 -8.66 -0.61 -2.78
C ALA A 350 -7.37 -0.94 -2.04
N THR A 351 -6.59 0.08 -1.70
CA THR A 351 -5.32 -0.06 -0.98
C THR A 351 -5.27 0.92 0.18
N TYR A 352 -4.97 0.40 1.36
CA TYR A 352 -4.70 1.23 2.54
C TYR A 352 -3.33 1.90 2.39
N ALA A 353 -3.23 3.15 2.77
CA ALA A 353 -1.98 3.90 2.76
C ALA A 353 -1.84 4.84 3.97
N PRO A 354 -0.57 5.05 4.44
CA PRO A 354 0.65 4.32 4.15
C PRO A 354 0.76 2.96 4.84
N LEU A 355 1.74 2.13 4.42
CA LEU A 355 1.90 0.78 4.98
C LEU A 355 2.79 0.75 6.22
N PHE A 356 3.93 1.45 6.21
CA PHE A 356 4.98 1.29 7.23
C PHE A 356 5.41 2.62 7.84
N ALA A 357 5.58 2.61 9.16
CA ALA A 357 6.23 3.71 9.88
C ALA A 357 7.16 3.21 10.97
N HIS A 358 8.38 3.76 11.00
CA HIS A 358 9.27 3.62 12.15
C HIS A 358 8.80 4.53 13.29
N VAL A 359 8.65 3.99 14.50
CA VAL A 359 8.07 4.74 15.65
C VAL A 359 8.83 6.03 16.03
N GLU A 360 10.11 6.11 15.69
CA GLU A 360 10.91 7.32 15.93
C GLU A 360 11.07 8.21 14.69
N GLY A 361 10.82 7.69 13.48
CA GLY A 361 11.13 8.36 12.22
C GLY A 361 9.96 8.59 11.27
N TRP A 362 8.71 8.37 11.70
CA TRP A 362 7.54 8.54 10.85
C TRP A 362 7.35 10.00 10.41
N GLN A 363 6.91 10.20 9.16
CA GLN A 363 6.62 11.50 8.57
C GLN A 363 5.13 11.71 8.29
N TRP A 364 4.35 10.63 8.37
CA TRP A 364 2.90 10.61 8.18
C TRP A 364 2.24 9.61 9.16
N ARG A 365 0.97 9.73 9.38
CA ARG A 365 0.07 8.77 10.04
C ARG A 365 -1.38 9.03 9.63
N PRO A 366 -2.27 8.01 9.77
CA PRO A 366 -2.00 6.67 10.33
C PRO A 366 -1.17 5.80 9.39
N ASP A 367 -0.54 4.75 9.93
CA ASP A 367 0.22 3.76 9.16
C ASP A 367 -0.22 2.36 9.57
N LEU A 368 -0.21 1.43 8.62
CA LEU A 368 -0.81 0.11 8.84
C LEU A 368 0.03 -0.77 9.76
N ILE A 369 1.36 -0.69 9.64
CA ILE A 369 2.34 -1.49 10.38
C ILE A 369 3.38 -0.56 10.96
N TRP A 370 3.50 -0.56 12.29
CA TRP A 370 4.50 0.21 13.00
C TRP A 370 5.66 -0.67 13.41
N PHE A 371 6.87 -0.13 13.45
CA PHE A 371 8.06 -0.90 13.81
C PHE A 371 9.13 -0.07 14.49
N ASP A 372 9.97 -0.74 15.26
CA ASP A 372 11.26 -0.24 15.73
C ASP A 372 12.42 -1.06 15.10
N ASN A 373 13.62 -0.89 15.58
CA ASN A 373 14.76 -1.61 15.04
C ASN A 373 14.73 -3.15 15.28
N LEU A 374 13.86 -3.64 16.14
CA LEU A 374 13.82 -5.05 16.57
C LEU A 374 12.44 -5.69 16.39
N ARG A 375 11.37 -4.93 16.42
CA ARG A 375 9.99 -5.42 16.52
C ARG A 375 9.10 -4.73 15.50
N SER A 376 8.00 -5.38 15.18
CA SER A 376 6.91 -4.77 14.42
C SER A 376 5.55 -5.05 15.09
N VAL A 377 4.57 -4.21 14.82
CA VAL A 377 3.19 -4.35 15.31
C VAL A 377 2.21 -4.05 14.20
N LYS A 378 1.22 -4.91 14.07
CA LYS A 378 0.08 -4.80 13.17
C LYS A 378 -0.98 -3.93 13.85
N SER A 379 -1.39 -2.83 13.22
CA SER A 379 -2.45 -1.97 13.76
C SER A 379 -3.82 -2.66 13.73
N VAL A 380 -4.82 -2.08 14.38
CA VAL A 380 -6.20 -2.59 14.28
C VAL A 380 -6.72 -2.50 12.84
N SER A 381 -6.40 -1.42 12.13
CA SER A 381 -6.70 -1.26 10.70
C SER A 381 -6.06 -2.33 9.83
N TYR A 382 -4.86 -2.82 10.17
CA TYR A 382 -4.25 -3.97 9.48
C TYR A 382 -5.15 -5.20 9.53
N TYR A 383 -5.71 -5.51 10.70
CA TYR A 383 -6.60 -6.66 10.84
C TYR A 383 -7.92 -6.50 10.09
N VAL A 384 -8.44 -5.27 9.98
CA VAL A 384 -9.58 -4.98 9.11
C VAL A 384 -9.26 -5.32 7.66
N GLN A 385 -8.13 -4.82 7.12
CA GLN A 385 -7.69 -5.14 5.76
C GLN A 385 -7.49 -6.66 5.56
N GLN A 386 -6.82 -7.31 6.49
CA GLN A 386 -6.57 -8.76 6.44
C GLN A 386 -7.87 -9.58 6.45
N MET A 387 -8.83 -9.20 7.29
CA MET A 387 -10.11 -9.90 7.36
C MET A 387 -10.86 -9.84 6.04
N TYR A 388 -10.87 -8.68 5.37
CA TYR A 388 -11.45 -8.56 4.03
C TYR A 388 -10.65 -9.36 2.99
N ALA A 389 -9.34 -9.22 2.95
CA ALA A 389 -8.47 -9.89 1.98
C ALA A 389 -8.54 -11.43 2.07
N LYS A 390 -8.55 -11.97 3.29
CA LYS A 390 -8.66 -13.43 3.51
C LYS A 390 -10.08 -13.98 3.29
N ASN A 391 -11.09 -13.13 3.18
CA ASN A 391 -12.49 -13.49 3.04
C ASN A 391 -13.14 -12.78 1.84
N MET A 392 -12.40 -12.66 0.77
CA MET A 392 -12.77 -11.95 -0.45
C MET A 392 -13.59 -12.88 -1.30
N GLY A 393 -14.26 -13.60 -1.50
CA GLY A 393 -14.99 -14.45 -2.43
C GLY A 393 -14.69 -14.20 -3.91
N THR A 394 -15.40 -14.89 -4.76
CA THR A 394 -15.30 -14.78 -6.24
C THR A 394 -16.46 -14.00 -6.85
N ASN A 395 -17.56 -13.87 -6.13
CA ASN A 395 -18.79 -13.21 -6.61
C ASN A 395 -19.44 -12.42 -5.47
N VAL A 396 -19.87 -11.21 -5.77
CA VAL A 396 -20.76 -10.48 -4.86
C VAL A 396 -22.12 -11.15 -4.78
N VAL A 397 -22.65 -11.23 -3.57
CA VAL A 397 -24.01 -11.70 -3.31
C VAL A 397 -24.80 -10.51 -2.76
N PRO A 398 -25.99 -10.21 -3.31
CA PRO A 398 -26.83 -9.16 -2.77
C PRO A 398 -27.13 -9.40 -1.29
N ALA A 399 -26.84 -8.42 -0.45
CA ALA A 399 -27.13 -8.41 0.98
C ALA A 399 -27.86 -7.13 1.34
N THR A 400 -29.00 -7.23 2.00
CA THR A 400 -29.83 -6.10 2.40
C THR A 400 -30.15 -6.15 3.89
N LEU A 401 -30.16 -5.00 4.53
CA LEU A 401 -30.68 -4.84 5.89
C LEU A 401 -32.19 -4.60 5.82
N ALA A 402 -32.97 -5.25 6.67
CA ALA A 402 -34.41 -5.02 6.77
C ALA A 402 -34.72 -3.56 7.14
N THR A 403 -33.86 -2.96 7.94
CA THR A 403 -33.87 -1.53 8.23
C THR A 403 -32.47 -0.96 7.92
N PRO A 404 -32.30 -0.28 6.80
CA PRO A 404 -31.02 0.35 6.45
C PRO A 404 -30.62 1.40 7.49
N THR A 405 -29.32 1.46 7.79
CA THR A 405 -28.77 2.52 8.62
C THR A 405 -28.90 3.87 7.91
N PRO A 406 -29.51 4.90 8.53
CA PRO A 406 -29.57 6.22 7.91
C PRO A 406 -28.18 6.81 7.67
N LYS A 407 -28.07 7.63 6.64
CA LYS A 407 -26.80 8.30 6.28
C LYS A 407 -26.31 9.16 7.46
N GLY A 408 -25.04 9.00 7.82
CA GLY A 408 -24.40 9.74 8.90
C GLY A 408 -24.65 9.16 10.30
N GLU A 409 -25.46 8.11 10.42
CA GLU A 409 -25.77 7.48 11.70
C GLU A 409 -24.91 6.25 11.97
N ASP A 410 -24.81 5.87 13.24
CA ASP A 410 -24.28 4.58 13.65
C ASP A 410 -25.35 3.49 13.51
N GLY A 411 -24.95 2.31 13.06
CA GLY A 411 -25.87 1.22 12.84
C GLY A 411 -25.17 -0.06 12.39
N LEU A 412 -25.92 -0.88 11.67
CA LEU A 412 -25.40 -2.09 11.04
C LEU A 412 -25.02 -1.81 9.58
N PHE A 413 -23.88 -2.37 9.16
CA PHE A 413 -23.41 -2.36 7.77
C PHE A 413 -23.07 -3.79 7.35
N THR A 414 -23.33 -4.13 6.11
CA THR A 414 -23.13 -5.50 5.63
C THR A 414 -22.74 -5.57 4.17
N SER A 415 -21.95 -6.58 3.85
CA SER A 415 -21.70 -7.07 2.50
C SER A 415 -21.67 -8.60 2.52
N ALA A 416 -21.90 -9.23 1.38
CA ALA A 416 -21.82 -10.66 1.24
C ALA A 416 -21.17 -11.06 -0.08
N VAL A 417 -20.40 -12.14 -0.04
CA VAL A 417 -19.78 -12.74 -1.20
C VAL A 417 -19.93 -14.25 -1.17
N PHE A 418 -19.82 -14.86 -2.34
CA PHE A 418 -19.71 -16.30 -2.51
C PHE A 418 -18.34 -16.65 -3.07
N ASP A 419 -17.67 -17.61 -2.49
CA ASP A 419 -16.43 -18.16 -3.02
C ASP A 419 -16.69 -19.51 -3.72
N LYS A 420 -16.53 -19.52 -5.03
CA LYS A 420 -16.70 -20.75 -5.85
C LYS A 420 -15.64 -21.80 -5.55
N ASN A 421 -14.46 -21.39 -5.08
CA ASN A 421 -13.35 -22.30 -4.83
C ASN A 421 -13.57 -23.12 -3.56
N THR A 422 -14.18 -22.53 -2.55
CA THR A 422 -14.47 -23.17 -1.24
C THR A 422 -15.92 -23.61 -1.10
N GLY A 423 -16.82 -23.08 -1.95
CA GLY A 423 -18.27 -23.28 -1.84
C GLY A 423 -18.90 -22.52 -0.66
N GLU A 424 -18.24 -21.50 -0.15
CA GLU A 424 -18.67 -20.76 1.02
C GLU A 424 -19.42 -19.47 0.66
N TYR A 425 -20.52 -19.19 1.39
CA TYR A 425 -21.09 -17.87 1.50
C TYR A 425 -20.43 -17.18 2.69
N ILE A 426 -19.96 -15.96 2.48
CA ILE A 426 -19.23 -15.16 3.44
C ILE A 426 -20.00 -13.86 3.63
N VAL A 427 -20.53 -13.65 4.82
CA VAL A 427 -21.28 -12.44 5.18
C VAL A 427 -20.50 -11.64 6.20
N LYS A 428 -20.29 -10.37 5.93
CA LYS A 428 -19.63 -9.42 6.79
C LYS A 428 -20.68 -8.52 7.45
N VAL A 429 -20.65 -8.42 8.76
CA VAL A 429 -21.57 -7.57 9.54
C VAL A 429 -20.76 -6.70 10.49
N ILE A 430 -20.92 -5.41 10.37
CA ILE A 430 -20.27 -4.41 11.21
C ILE A 430 -21.34 -3.67 12.00
N ASN A 431 -21.22 -3.68 13.32
CA ASN A 431 -22.06 -2.90 14.23
C ASN A 431 -21.24 -1.69 14.71
N THR A 432 -21.54 -0.51 14.22
CA THR A 432 -20.87 0.74 14.66
C THR A 432 -21.52 1.40 15.84
N THR A 433 -22.65 0.86 16.37
CA THR A 433 -23.28 1.35 17.59
C THR A 433 -22.54 0.87 18.84
N ASP A 434 -22.82 1.48 19.99
CA ASP A 434 -22.29 1.02 21.29
C ASP A 434 -23.07 -0.15 21.88
N LYS A 435 -24.20 -0.54 21.27
CA LYS A 435 -25.10 -1.55 21.81
C LYS A 435 -25.04 -2.83 20.98
N ALA A 436 -25.19 -3.96 21.66
CA ALA A 436 -25.40 -5.23 21.00
C ALA A 436 -26.69 -5.21 20.16
N GLN A 437 -26.61 -5.79 18.95
CA GLN A 437 -27.72 -5.90 18.00
C GLN A 437 -28.02 -7.38 17.73
N THR A 438 -29.30 -7.79 17.89
CA THR A 438 -29.72 -9.12 17.46
C THR A 438 -29.83 -9.13 15.93
N VAL A 439 -29.17 -10.07 15.29
CA VAL A 439 -29.10 -10.19 13.83
C VAL A 439 -29.60 -11.56 13.41
N ASN A 440 -30.51 -11.58 12.43
CA ASN A 440 -30.94 -12.78 11.76
C ASN A 440 -30.47 -12.75 10.28
N ILE A 441 -29.43 -13.51 9.96
CA ILE A 441 -28.90 -13.58 8.59
C ILE A 441 -29.61 -14.71 7.87
N LYS A 442 -30.51 -14.36 6.95
CA LYS A 442 -31.29 -15.31 6.18
C LYS A 442 -30.69 -15.48 4.80
N PHE A 443 -30.48 -16.73 4.39
CA PHE A 443 -29.99 -17.08 3.08
C PHE A 443 -31.15 -17.48 2.16
N ASP A 444 -31.63 -16.51 1.38
CA ASP A 444 -32.70 -16.77 0.42
C ASP A 444 -32.20 -17.70 -0.70
N GLY A 445 -33.01 -18.66 -1.09
CA GLY A 445 -32.64 -19.68 -2.09
C GLY A 445 -31.94 -20.93 -1.53
N LEU A 446 -31.50 -20.91 -0.25
CA LEU A 446 -31.06 -22.14 0.43
C LEU A 446 -32.20 -22.71 1.28
N LYS A 447 -32.43 -24.02 1.15
CA LYS A 447 -33.44 -24.71 1.98
C LYS A 447 -32.93 -24.94 3.40
N LYS A 448 -31.68 -25.28 3.53
CA LYS A 448 -30.99 -25.58 4.79
C LYS A 448 -29.50 -25.34 4.64
N ILE A 449 -28.84 -24.90 5.70
CA ILE A 449 -27.40 -24.85 5.86
C ILE A 449 -26.99 -25.95 6.82
N GLU A 450 -25.94 -26.70 6.49
CA GLU A 450 -25.45 -27.75 7.37
C GLU A 450 -24.41 -27.25 8.35
N GLY A 451 -24.52 -27.69 9.60
CA GLY A 451 -23.59 -27.32 10.68
C GLY A 451 -23.79 -25.91 11.24
N ASN A 452 -22.78 -25.42 11.87
CA ASN A 452 -22.72 -24.05 12.40
C ASN A 452 -21.99 -23.12 11.40
N ALA A 453 -22.28 -21.83 11.49
CA ALA A 453 -21.50 -20.83 10.77
C ALA A 453 -20.15 -20.60 11.49
N ALA A 454 -19.06 -20.75 10.78
CA ALA A 454 -17.76 -20.29 11.32
C ALA A 454 -17.73 -18.77 11.37
N THR A 455 -17.16 -18.21 12.43
CA THR A 455 -17.07 -16.75 12.60
C THR A 455 -15.64 -16.29 12.82
N VAL A 456 -15.34 -15.06 12.38
CA VAL A 456 -14.14 -14.32 12.74
C VAL A 456 -14.59 -12.96 13.25
N THR A 457 -14.23 -12.62 14.48
CA THR A 457 -14.66 -11.39 15.15
C THR A 457 -13.48 -10.49 15.48
N LEU A 458 -13.57 -9.21 15.10
CA LEU A 458 -12.70 -8.15 15.59
C LEU A 458 -13.50 -7.28 16.56
N ASP A 459 -13.11 -7.32 17.83
CA ASP A 459 -13.79 -6.57 18.89
C ASP A 459 -13.12 -5.22 19.09
N CYS A 460 -13.81 -4.16 18.67
CA CYS A 460 -13.40 -2.77 18.82
C CYS A 460 -14.18 -2.04 19.92
N SER A 461 -14.79 -2.75 20.87
CA SER A 461 -15.66 -2.18 21.93
C SER A 461 -14.93 -1.16 22.82
N ASP A 462 -13.65 -1.37 23.11
CA ASP A 462 -12.80 -0.31 23.63
C ASP A 462 -12.20 0.48 22.46
N TYR A 463 -12.96 1.46 21.97
CA TYR A 463 -12.62 2.24 20.80
C TYR A 463 -11.36 3.12 20.96
N THR A 464 -10.80 3.23 22.16
CA THR A 464 -9.58 3.99 22.45
C THR A 464 -8.31 3.14 22.33
N LEU A 465 -8.45 1.82 22.32
CA LEU A 465 -7.30 0.91 22.22
C LEU A 465 -6.67 0.89 20.83
N ASP A 466 -5.38 0.74 20.83
CA ASP A 466 -4.56 0.43 19.67
C ASP A 466 -3.60 -0.73 19.99
N ASN A 467 -3.09 -1.38 18.98
CA ASN A 467 -1.99 -2.31 19.13
C ASN A 467 -0.69 -1.51 19.16
N THR A 468 0.17 -1.80 20.14
CA THR A 468 1.46 -1.14 20.31
C THR A 468 2.59 -2.16 20.32
N LEU A 469 3.85 -1.71 20.20
CA LEU A 469 5.02 -2.61 20.29
C LEU A 469 5.09 -3.35 21.62
N ASP A 470 4.54 -2.79 22.70
CA ASP A 470 4.51 -3.42 24.02
C ASP A 470 3.25 -4.27 24.22
N HIS A 471 2.18 -3.99 23.51
CA HIS A 471 0.91 -4.73 23.54
C HIS A 471 0.45 -5.04 22.09
N PRO A 472 1.19 -5.90 21.36
CA PRO A 472 0.96 -6.07 19.91
C PRO A 472 -0.34 -6.81 19.56
N ASN A 473 -0.97 -7.46 20.52
CA ASN A 473 -2.16 -8.29 20.36
C ASN A 473 -3.31 -7.83 21.25
N ALA A 474 -3.38 -6.53 21.58
CA ALA A 474 -4.47 -5.99 22.37
C ALA A 474 -5.83 -6.17 21.67
N ILE A 475 -5.87 -5.98 20.36
CA ILE A 475 -7.03 -6.23 19.50
C ILE A 475 -6.59 -7.04 18.27
N ILE A 476 -7.04 -8.29 18.20
CA ILE A 476 -6.77 -9.22 17.10
C ILE A 476 -8.05 -10.00 16.75
N PRO A 477 -8.20 -10.48 15.51
CA PRO A 477 -9.32 -11.33 15.12
C PRO A 477 -9.39 -12.60 15.95
N GLN A 478 -10.61 -12.98 16.36
CA GLN A 478 -10.91 -14.16 17.14
C GLN A 478 -11.84 -15.10 16.35
N ASP A 479 -11.46 -16.36 16.24
CA ASP A 479 -12.28 -17.39 15.64
C ASP A 479 -13.39 -17.84 16.59
N GLY A 480 -14.55 -18.22 16.02
CA GLY A 480 -15.68 -18.67 16.78
C GLY A 480 -16.71 -19.36 15.87
N TRP A 481 -17.94 -19.47 16.38
CA TRP A 481 -19.05 -20.04 15.61
C TRP A 481 -20.38 -19.44 16.03
N ALA A 482 -21.36 -19.47 15.14
CA ALA A 482 -22.74 -19.10 15.40
C ALA A 482 -23.70 -20.23 14.99
N ALA A 483 -24.78 -20.38 15.77
CA ALA A 483 -25.79 -21.41 15.51
C ALA A 483 -26.58 -21.10 14.23
N VAL A 484 -26.89 -22.14 13.48
CA VAL A 484 -27.72 -22.07 12.26
C VAL A 484 -29.02 -22.85 12.49
N GLU A 485 -30.15 -22.20 12.23
CA GLU A 485 -31.46 -22.81 12.26
C GLU A 485 -32.09 -22.80 10.84
N GLY A 486 -32.12 -23.93 10.19
CA GLY A 486 -32.58 -24.02 8.81
C GLY A 486 -31.65 -23.30 7.83
N ASN A 487 -32.10 -22.16 7.29
CA ASN A 487 -31.30 -21.27 6.45
C ASN A 487 -31.02 -19.89 7.10
N VAL A 488 -31.09 -19.81 8.44
CA VAL A 488 -30.92 -18.57 9.19
C VAL A 488 -29.84 -18.74 10.25
N ILE A 489 -28.89 -17.79 10.29
CA ILE A 489 -28.00 -17.61 11.41
C ILE A 489 -28.67 -16.62 12.38
N LYS A 490 -28.98 -17.07 13.60
CA LYS A 490 -29.48 -16.20 14.67
C LYS A 490 -28.35 -15.90 15.63
N THR A 491 -28.00 -14.64 15.78
CA THR A 491 -26.85 -14.24 16.60
C THR A 491 -26.99 -12.82 17.13
N THR A 492 -26.09 -12.45 18.01
CA THR A 492 -25.95 -11.08 18.52
C THR A 492 -24.57 -10.56 18.12
N VAL A 493 -24.53 -9.45 17.41
CA VAL A 493 -23.30 -8.71 17.11
C VAL A 493 -23.14 -7.62 18.16
N GLN A 494 -22.08 -7.72 18.97
CA GLN A 494 -21.79 -6.75 20.03
C GLN A 494 -21.54 -5.35 19.45
N GLY A 495 -21.66 -4.32 20.30
CA GLY A 495 -21.34 -2.95 19.88
C GLY A 495 -19.88 -2.80 19.47
N LYS A 496 -19.63 -2.01 18.44
CA LYS A 496 -18.29 -1.78 17.85
C LYS A 496 -17.57 -3.06 17.43
N ASN A 497 -18.30 -4.06 16.92
CA ASN A 497 -17.71 -5.31 16.45
C ASN A 497 -17.83 -5.47 14.94
N PHE A 498 -16.79 -6.00 14.34
CA PHE A 498 -16.77 -6.51 12.98
C PHE A 498 -16.77 -8.03 13.01
N VAL A 499 -17.79 -8.66 12.45
CA VAL A 499 -17.95 -10.12 12.42
C VAL A 499 -18.11 -10.61 10.99
N ILE A 500 -17.35 -11.64 10.64
CA ILE A 500 -17.51 -12.41 9.39
C ILE A 500 -18.17 -13.73 9.73
N PHE A 501 -19.20 -14.10 8.98
CA PHE A 501 -19.89 -15.38 9.06
C PHE A 501 -19.65 -16.18 7.78
N LYS A 502 -19.24 -17.43 7.92
CA LYS A 502 -19.00 -18.33 6.80
C LYS A 502 -19.87 -19.58 6.91
N VAL A 503 -20.58 -19.91 5.85
CA VAL A 503 -21.40 -21.12 5.76
C VAL A 503 -21.16 -21.82 4.42
N LYS A 504 -21.22 -23.13 4.43
CA LYS A 504 -21.19 -23.94 3.20
C LYS A 504 -22.61 -24.23 2.74
N LYS A 505 -22.74 -24.35 1.41
CA LYS A 505 -24.00 -24.74 0.77
C LYS A 505 -24.31 -26.19 1.08
#